data_fac9346a4ca47160dd9d83f6e93a5097
#
_entry.id   fac9346a4ca47160dd9d83f6e93a5097
#
_cell.length_a   1.000
_cell.length_b   1.000
_cell.length_c   1.000
_cell.angle_alpha   90.00
_cell.angle_beta   90.00
_cell.angle_gamma   90.00
#
_symmetry.space_group_name_H-M   'P 1'
#
loop_
_entity.id
_entity.type
_entity.pdbx_description
1 polymer ?
#
loop_
_entity_poly.entity_id
_entity_poly.type
_entity_poly.pdbx_seq_one_letter_code
_entity_poly.pdbx_strand_id
1 'polypeptide(L)'
;MQGLFFFLFMNSLSFLTTISTSTDTLTSSQILRTSQTLESSNETFVLGFIPGINLNNFYLAIWYKNSQDTVVWVANRDNPLQNNSTNDGFLKIGDNGNIVLLNSSSNNNLVWSSNQTTVTKNQLVLQLLDNGNLVLRETNMNDPTKYLWQSFDYPTDTLLPSMSIGWNFDKNTEKHLTSWKITGEDPSTGDYSYKIDFHGLPEIYLLNGEKIIYRSRHWNDGISGSFEFSWNEHGINYQLLNENPSTFSRLVVSSDGVLEYLIYSQSTKTWTIYGDEPNNQCDHYKACGPYSFCDIDASPVCQCVEGFSPKNDQARKLRDGCTRKTNLDCESDEFYEMENVKLPDTTSVFVNNTMEIKECGNLCLRNCSCTAYSNVDISYKGGRGCVMWFGDLVDIIKYRADGQELYIRRAYQKLAAVDTNGKINVTAITIPTVIVATIIIAACTYFLWSLASKRSAGSGQTPQENQSASLIRDIKQVKIEDLPLFEFKNISTATNNFSSANKIGQGGFGSVYKVNQVL
;
A
#
# COMPACT_ATOMS: atom_id res chain seq x y z
N MET A 1 -76.51 10.65 54.29
CA MET A 1 -75.77 10.88 53.04
C MET A 1 -74.32 10.47 53.30
N GLN A 2 -73.98 9.31 52.86
CA GLN A 2 -72.67 8.68 53.07
C GLN A 2 -71.72 9.12 51.97
N GLY A 3 -70.60 9.77 52.33
CA GLY A 3 -69.53 10.12 51.41
C GLY A 3 -68.46 9.05 51.42
N LEU A 4 -68.28 8.43 50.27
CA LEU A 4 -67.32 7.37 50.06
C LEU A 4 -65.92 8.01 49.81
N PHE A 5 -64.97 7.83 50.72
CA PHE A 5 -63.57 8.20 50.52
C PHE A 5 -62.88 7.08 49.75
N PHE A 6 -62.51 7.34 48.50
CA PHE A 6 -61.63 6.50 47.69
C PHE A 6 -60.18 6.88 48.00
N PHE A 7 -59.48 6.00 48.69
CA PHE A 7 -58.03 6.06 48.87
C PHE A 7 -57.37 5.48 47.60
N LEU A 8 -56.85 6.35 46.74
CA LEU A 8 -55.95 5.96 45.69
C LEU A 8 -54.56 5.72 46.28
N PHE A 9 -54.18 4.44 46.45
CA PHE A 9 -52.79 4.02 46.72
C PHE A 9 -52.01 4.16 45.38
N MET A 10 -51.27 5.25 45.25
CA MET A 10 -50.23 5.34 44.21
C MET A 10 -49.06 4.46 44.62
N ASN A 11 -49.02 3.25 44.10
CA ASN A 11 -47.79 2.46 44.08
C ASN A 11 -46.80 3.13 43.13
N SER A 12 -45.90 3.97 43.62
CA SER A 12 -44.72 4.41 42.95
C SER A 12 -43.73 3.20 42.87
N LEU A 13 -43.87 2.43 41.80
CA LEU A 13 -42.83 1.51 41.39
C LEU A 13 -41.62 2.35 41.00
N SER A 14 -40.71 2.56 41.92
CA SER A 14 -39.36 3.06 41.61
C SER A 14 -38.68 1.99 40.76
N PHE A 15 -38.73 2.14 39.45
CA PHE A 15 -37.79 1.47 38.59
C PHE A 15 -36.42 2.04 38.93
N LEU A 16 -35.70 1.35 39.82
CA LEU A 16 -34.25 1.42 39.91
C LEU A 16 -33.73 0.92 38.56
N THR A 17 -33.61 1.83 37.60
CA THR A 17 -32.70 1.60 36.49
C THR A 17 -31.31 1.52 37.11
N THR A 18 -30.82 0.32 37.31
CA THR A 18 -29.39 0.11 37.52
C THR A 18 -28.75 0.65 36.24
N ILE A 19 -28.23 1.88 36.30
CA ILE A 19 -27.29 2.39 35.31
C ILE A 19 -26.09 1.43 35.48
N SER A 20 -26.01 0.44 34.62
CA SER A 20 -24.81 -0.35 34.45
C SER A 20 -23.77 0.63 33.89
N THR A 21 -22.97 1.22 34.77
CA THR A 21 -21.77 1.92 34.33
C THR A 21 -20.83 0.83 33.83
N SER A 22 -20.73 0.73 32.50
CA SER A 22 -19.70 -0.11 31.89
C SER A 22 -18.36 0.41 32.40
N THR A 23 -17.56 -0.49 32.98
CA THR A 23 -16.23 -0.14 33.50
C THR A 23 -15.20 -0.47 32.44
N ASP A 24 -14.20 0.38 32.28
CA ASP A 24 -13.04 0.14 31.41
C ASP A 24 -11.95 -0.68 32.12
N THR A 25 -12.13 -0.99 33.40
CA THR A 25 -11.12 -1.59 34.26
C THR A 25 -11.62 -2.84 35.00
N LEU A 26 -10.67 -3.78 35.23
CA LEU A 26 -10.84 -4.96 36.06
C LEU A 26 -9.73 -4.98 37.10
N THR A 27 -10.09 -4.97 38.37
CA THR A 27 -9.13 -5.07 39.49
C THR A 27 -8.81 -6.52 39.86
N SER A 28 -7.76 -6.76 40.66
CA SER A 28 -7.35 -8.11 41.08
C SER A 28 -8.42 -8.86 41.88
N SER A 29 -9.39 -8.16 42.50
CA SER A 29 -10.50 -8.76 43.23
C SER A 29 -11.71 -9.11 42.36
N GLN A 30 -11.71 -8.71 41.11
CA GLN A 30 -12.83 -8.88 40.18
C GLN A 30 -12.53 -9.98 39.15
N ILE A 31 -13.60 -10.51 38.56
CA ILE A 31 -13.54 -11.44 37.43
C ILE A 31 -14.47 -10.96 36.34
N LEU A 32 -14.08 -11.18 35.08
CA LEU A 32 -14.93 -10.95 33.89
C LEU A 32 -15.41 -12.31 33.39
N ARG A 33 -16.71 -12.55 33.47
CA ARG A 33 -17.34 -13.80 33.02
C ARG A 33 -17.73 -13.72 31.52
N THR A 34 -18.03 -14.85 30.92
CA THR A 34 -18.43 -14.95 29.52
C THR A 34 -19.66 -14.11 29.12
N SER A 35 -20.52 -13.78 30.11
CA SER A 35 -21.70 -12.90 29.89
C SER A 35 -21.45 -11.41 30.15
N GLN A 36 -20.23 -11.04 30.49
CA GLN A 36 -19.85 -9.67 30.87
C GLN A 36 -18.85 -9.08 29.89
N THR A 37 -18.82 -7.76 29.83
CA THR A 37 -17.88 -7.00 29.00
C THR A 37 -17.23 -5.87 29.78
N LEU A 38 -16.02 -5.46 29.35
CA LEU A 38 -15.44 -4.16 29.67
C LEU A 38 -15.58 -3.26 28.45
N GLU A 39 -15.80 -1.97 28.66
CA GLU A 39 -15.90 -0.98 27.58
C GLU A 39 -14.87 0.12 27.81
N SER A 40 -14.21 0.59 26.75
CA SER A 40 -13.29 1.74 26.85
C SER A 40 -14.04 2.99 27.29
N SER A 41 -13.35 3.95 27.91
CA SER A 41 -13.96 5.15 28.52
C SER A 41 -14.78 5.98 27.51
N ASN A 42 -14.33 6.02 26.25
CA ASN A 42 -15.04 6.70 25.15
C ASN A 42 -16.05 5.80 24.40
N GLU A 43 -16.32 4.60 24.94
CA GLU A 43 -17.26 3.62 24.36
C GLU A 43 -16.94 3.16 22.93
N THR A 44 -15.67 3.24 22.51
CA THR A 44 -15.25 2.82 21.16
C THR A 44 -15.00 1.31 21.09
N PHE A 45 -14.36 0.74 22.10
CA PHE A 45 -13.97 -0.67 22.13
C PHE A 45 -14.64 -1.43 23.26
N VAL A 46 -14.84 -2.72 23.01
CA VAL A 46 -15.41 -3.67 23.98
C VAL A 46 -14.48 -4.87 24.08
N LEU A 47 -14.14 -5.28 25.31
CA LEU A 47 -13.51 -6.56 25.64
C LEU A 47 -14.57 -7.52 26.17
N GLY A 48 -14.64 -8.71 25.63
CA GLY A 48 -15.57 -9.74 26.07
C GLY A 48 -15.34 -11.05 25.35
N PHE A 49 -16.37 -11.88 25.29
CA PHE A 49 -16.29 -13.20 24.70
C PHE A 49 -17.16 -13.28 23.43
N ILE A 50 -16.53 -13.75 22.35
CA ILE A 50 -17.22 -14.01 21.08
C ILE A 50 -17.32 -15.52 20.84
N PRO A 51 -18.43 -16.01 20.25
CA PRO A 51 -18.52 -17.40 19.81
C PRO A 51 -17.69 -17.64 18.57
N GLY A 52 -17.17 -18.87 18.41
CA GLY A 52 -16.60 -19.33 17.15
C GLY A 52 -17.63 -20.03 16.26
N ILE A 53 -17.18 -20.57 15.11
CA ILE A 53 -18.01 -21.40 14.20
C ILE A 53 -18.65 -22.54 14.98
N ASN A 54 -17.88 -23.21 15.82
CA ASN A 54 -18.43 -24.14 16.78
C ASN A 54 -18.94 -23.32 17.97
N LEU A 55 -20.26 -23.24 18.12
CA LEU A 55 -20.94 -22.46 19.17
C LEU A 55 -20.55 -22.85 20.60
N ASN A 56 -19.86 -23.97 20.80
CA ASN A 56 -19.28 -24.36 22.09
C ASN A 56 -17.90 -23.74 22.33
N ASN A 57 -17.29 -23.12 21.33
CA ASN A 57 -15.99 -22.46 21.44
C ASN A 57 -16.19 -20.97 21.67
N PHE A 58 -15.51 -20.41 22.69
CA PHE A 58 -15.53 -18.99 22.99
C PHE A 58 -14.11 -18.44 23.00
N TYR A 59 -13.99 -17.22 22.50
CA TYR A 59 -12.73 -16.50 22.41
C TYR A 59 -12.83 -15.18 23.18
N LEU A 60 -11.83 -14.87 24.00
CA LEU A 60 -11.67 -13.55 24.60
C LEU A 60 -11.16 -12.59 23.54
N ALA A 61 -11.94 -11.57 23.22
CA ALA A 61 -11.66 -10.69 22.08
C ALA A 61 -11.94 -9.22 22.40
N ILE A 62 -11.35 -8.34 21.58
CA ILE A 62 -11.65 -6.91 21.54
C ILE A 62 -12.27 -6.60 20.18
N TRP A 63 -13.35 -5.83 20.17
CA TRP A 63 -14.06 -5.40 18.97
C TRP A 63 -14.55 -3.95 19.07
N TYR A 64 -14.92 -3.36 17.94
CA TYR A 64 -15.54 -2.04 17.93
C TYR A 64 -17.00 -2.11 18.40
N LYS A 65 -17.38 -1.29 19.39
CA LYS A 65 -18.75 -1.24 19.94
C LYS A 65 -19.80 -0.98 18.87
N ASN A 66 -19.50 -0.09 17.92
CA ASN A 66 -20.41 0.30 16.85
C ASN A 66 -20.42 -0.68 15.66
N SER A 67 -19.59 -1.74 15.69
CA SER A 67 -19.48 -2.75 14.65
C SER A 67 -19.02 -4.06 15.31
N GLN A 68 -19.96 -4.78 15.93
CA GLN A 68 -19.67 -5.97 16.75
C GLN A 68 -18.95 -7.09 15.98
N ASP A 69 -19.19 -7.18 14.68
CA ASP A 69 -18.51 -8.14 13.79
C ASP A 69 -17.06 -7.73 13.49
N THR A 70 -16.63 -6.53 13.92
CA THR A 70 -15.28 -6.03 13.68
C THR A 70 -14.39 -6.31 14.88
N VAL A 71 -13.93 -7.54 14.98
CA VAL A 71 -12.94 -7.97 15.98
C VAL A 71 -11.56 -7.48 15.55
N VAL A 72 -10.77 -6.98 16.52
CA VAL A 72 -9.44 -6.39 16.27
C VAL A 72 -8.31 -7.10 17.02
N TRP A 73 -8.66 -7.92 18.02
CA TRP A 73 -7.70 -8.71 18.78
C TRP A 73 -8.36 -9.92 19.45
N VAL A 74 -7.65 -11.04 19.54
CA VAL A 74 -8.11 -12.28 20.17
C VAL A 74 -7.00 -12.89 21.02
N ALA A 75 -7.27 -13.14 22.30
CA ALA A 75 -6.28 -13.66 23.23
C ALA A 75 -5.95 -15.14 23.00
N ASN A 76 -6.99 -15.98 22.97
CA ASN A 76 -6.89 -17.44 22.99
C ASN A 76 -7.26 -18.08 21.65
N ARG A 77 -6.79 -17.46 20.53
CA ARG A 77 -7.19 -17.82 19.16
C ARG A 77 -6.96 -19.30 18.82
N ASP A 78 -5.88 -19.91 19.32
CA ASP A 78 -5.54 -21.31 19.02
C ASP A 78 -5.97 -22.30 20.13
N ASN A 79 -6.52 -21.78 21.24
CA ASN A 79 -7.01 -22.57 22.35
C ASN A 79 -8.36 -22.03 22.86
N PRO A 80 -9.47 -22.30 22.13
CA PRO A 80 -10.77 -21.78 22.50
C PRO A 80 -11.24 -22.29 23.87
N LEU A 81 -11.92 -21.42 24.62
CA LEU A 81 -12.64 -21.81 25.82
C LEU A 81 -13.82 -22.69 25.41
N GLN A 82 -13.80 -23.94 25.82
CA GLN A 82 -14.92 -24.86 25.54
C GLN A 82 -15.98 -24.71 26.63
N ASN A 83 -17.19 -24.36 26.22
CA ASN A 83 -18.34 -24.22 27.08
C ASN A 83 -19.31 -25.39 26.89
N ASN A 84 -19.35 -26.33 27.82
CA ASN A 84 -20.24 -27.47 27.80
C ASN A 84 -21.58 -27.22 28.54
N SER A 85 -21.71 -26.12 29.28
CA SER A 85 -22.94 -25.64 29.91
C SER A 85 -22.72 -24.29 30.61
N THR A 86 -23.59 -23.34 30.36
CA THR A 86 -23.78 -22.05 31.05
C THR A 86 -22.66 -21.47 31.90
N ASN A 87 -21.91 -20.48 31.40
CA ASN A 87 -21.03 -19.55 32.14
C ASN A 87 -19.72 -20.08 32.73
N ASP A 88 -19.03 -20.99 32.06
CA ASP A 88 -17.94 -21.73 32.69
C ASP A 88 -16.54 -21.09 32.50
N GLY A 89 -16.39 -19.94 31.90
CA GLY A 89 -15.12 -19.26 31.73
C GLY A 89 -15.06 -17.87 32.35
N PHE A 90 -13.89 -17.47 32.81
CA PHE A 90 -13.67 -16.12 33.33
C PHE A 90 -12.23 -15.66 33.18
N LEU A 91 -12.08 -14.35 32.96
CA LEU A 91 -10.81 -13.63 32.98
C LEU A 91 -10.57 -13.03 34.36
N LYS A 92 -9.33 -13.10 34.86
CA LYS A 92 -8.92 -12.40 36.07
C LYS A 92 -7.43 -12.04 36.03
N ILE A 93 -7.01 -11.21 36.99
CA ILE A 93 -5.60 -11.06 37.34
C ILE A 93 -5.27 -12.13 38.36
N GLY A 94 -4.33 -13.04 38.05
CA GLY A 94 -3.88 -14.10 38.96
C GLY A 94 -2.95 -13.58 40.04
N ASP A 95 -2.74 -14.40 41.09
CA ASP A 95 -1.90 -14.04 42.24
C ASP A 95 -0.43 -13.79 41.88
N ASN A 96 0.01 -14.35 40.77
CA ASN A 96 1.35 -14.12 40.19
C ASN A 96 1.42 -12.84 39.31
N GLY A 97 0.34 -12.05 39.27
CA GLY A 97 0.26 -10.82 38.44
C GLY A 97 0.02 -11.05 36.96
N ASN A 98 -0.22 -12.28 36.52
CA ASN A 98 -0.60 -12.54 35.11
C ASN A 98 -2.10 -12.36 34.89
N ILE A 99 -2.46 -11.90 33.71
CA ILE A 99 -3.83 -12.01 33.20
C ILE A 99 -4.04 -13.49 32.84
N VAL A 100 -5.09 -14.12 33.39
CA VAL A 100 -5.37 -15.52 33.14
C VAL A 100 -6.83 -15.73 32.74
N LEU A 101 -7.03 -16.53 31.66
CA LEU A 101 -8.34 -17.04 31.27
C LEU A 101 -8.47 -18.48 31.76
N LEU A 102 -9.47 -18.74 32.57
CA LEU A 102 -9.70 -20.01 33.22
C LEU A 102 -11.04 -20.62 32.80
N ASN A 103 -11.08 -21.95 32.69
CA ASN A 103 -12.30 -22.72 32.50
C ASN A 103 -12.78 -23.29 33.84
N SER A 104 -13.92 -22.84 34.36
CA SER A 104 -14.48 -23.28 35.62
C SER A 104 -14.95 -24.72 35.62
N SER A 105 -15.47 -25.23 34.51
CA SER A 105 -16.02 -26.59 34.36
C SER A 105 -14.94 -27.68 34.50
N SER A 106 -13.68 -27.32 34.32
CA SER A 106 -12.52 -28.21 34.31
C SER A 106 -11.55 -27.91 35.48
N ASN A 107 -12.03 -27.72 36.70
CA ASN A 107 -11.20 -27.38 37.87
C ASN A 107 -10.33 -26.12 37.69
N ASN A 108 -10.86 -25.08 37.04
CA ASN A 108 -10.13 -23.85 36.72
C ASN A 108 -8.88 -24.09 35.86
N ASN A 109 -8.97 -24.96 34.87
CA ASN A 109 -7.89 -25.17 33.92
C ASN A 109 -7.53 -23.86 33.23
N LEU A 110 -6.23 -23.62 33.11
CA LEU A 110 -5.68 -22.47 32.38
C LEU A 110 -5.89 -22.64 30.87
N VAL A 111 -6.64 -21.73 30.28
CA VAL A 111 -6.87 -21.68 28.82
C VAL A 111 -5.85 -20.76 28.17
N TRP A 112 -5.60 -19.61 28.79
CA TRP A 112 -4.65 -18.62 28.26
C TRP A 112 -4.04 -17.78 29.38
N SER A 113 -2.83 -17.28 29.20
CA SER A 113 -2.13 -16.38 30.12
C SER A 113 -1.30 -15.34 29.37
N SER A 114 -1.18 -14.15 29.95
CA SER A 114 -0.28 -13.09 29.46
C SER A 114 1.21 -13.45 29.55
N ASN A 115 1.57 -14.47 30.33
CA ASN A 115 2.93 -15.01 30.53
C ASN A 115 3.99 -13.92 30.82
N GLN A 116 3.60 -12.83 31.46
CA GLN A 116 4.54 -11.80 31.87
C GLN A 116 5.43 -12.31 33.02
N THR A 117 6.68 -11.89 33.05
CA THR A 117 7.68 -12.36 34.02
C THR A 117 7.90 -11.38 35.17
N THR A 118 7.43 -10.14 35.05
CA THR A 118 7.63 -9.10 36.05
C THR A 118 6.67 -9.30 37.23
N VAL A 119 7.19 -9.59 38.39
CA VAL A 119 6.40 -9.71 39.63
C VAL A 119 6.43 -8.38 40.36
N THR A 120 5.26 -7.81 40.63
CA THR A 120 5.12 -6.61 41.46
C THR A 120 4.30 -6.92 42.71
N LYS A 121 4.58 -6.19 43.78
CA LYS A 121 3.79 -6.24 45.03
C LYS A 121 2.67 -5.20 45.04
N ASN A 122 2.61 -4.34 44.04
CA ASN A 122 1.63 -3.27 43.93
C ASN A 122 0.27 -3.81 43.47
N GLN A 123 -0.79 -3.05 43.73
CA GLN A 123 -2.12 -3.39 43.22
C GLN A 123 -2.16 -3.21 41.72
N LEU A 124 -2.66 -4.21 41.01
CA LEU A 124 -2.77 -4.26 39.55
C LEU A 124 -4.19 -3.97 39.11
N VAL A 125 -4.26 -3.38 37.92
CA VAL A 125 -5.50 -3.15 37.17
C VAL A 125 -5.29 -3.51 35.73
N LEU A 126 -6.25 -4.24 35.16
CA LEU A 126 -6.38 -4.47 33.73
C LEU A 126 -7.33 -3.41 33.18
N GLN A 127 -6.93 -2.66 32.15
CA GLN A 127 -7.70 -1.56 31.58
C GLN A 127 -7.77 -1.65 30.06
N LEU A 128 -8.96 -1.47 29.50
CA LEU A 128 -9.18 -1.30 28.06
C LEU A 128 -9.12 0.19 27.72
N LEU A 129 -8.08 0.60 27.00
CA LEU A 129 -7.87 1.99 26.60
C LEU A 129 -8.73 2.39 25.39
N ASP A 130 -8.88 3.70 25.19
CA ASP A 130 -9.69 4.30 24.12
C ASP A 130 -9.14 4.06 22.68
N ASN A 131 -7.88 3.61 22.57
CA ASN A 131 -7.28 3.19 21.30
C ASN A 131 -7.39 1.68 21.01
N GLY A 132 -8.07 0.92 21.90
CA GLY A 132 -8.24 -0.53 21.79
C GLY A 132 -7.13 -1.35 22.43
N ASN A 133 -6.13 -0.73 23.06
CA ASN A 133 -5.08 -1.43 23.78
C ASN A 133 -5.58 -1.92 25.14
N LEU A 134 -5.51 -3.22 25.39
CA LEU A 134 -5.74 -3.80 26.72
C LEU A 134 -4.42 -3.82 27.47
N VAL A 135 -4.34 -3.11 28.59
CA VAL A 135 -3.09 -2.93 29.34
C VAL A 135 -3.20 -3.45 30.76
N LEU A 136 -2.14 -4.11 31.26
CA LEU A 136 -1.95 -4.45 32.65
C LEU A 136 -0.95 -3.47 33.24
N ARG A 137 -1.37 -2.75 34.28
CA ARG A 137 -0.56 -1.72 34.94
C ARG A 137 -0.77 -1.70 36.45
N GLU A 138 0.11 -1.03 37.16
CA GLU A 138 -0.12 -0.68 38.54
C GLU A 138 -1.22 0.39 38.66
N THR A 139 -2.04 0.31 39.70
CA THR A 139 -3.23 1.17 39.87
C THR A 139 -2.88 2.66 39.81
N ASN A 140 -1.72 3.04 40.37
CA ASN A 140 -1.28 4.44 40.46
C ASN A 140 -0.34 4.88 39.33
N MET A 141 -0.20 4.08 38.27
CA MET A 141 0.75 4.31 37.18
C MET A 141 0.02 4.43 35.85
N ASN A 142 0.05 5.62 35.25
CA ASN A 142 -0.56 5.88 33.93
C ASN A 142 0.48 6.13 32.82
N ASP A 143 1.75 5.83 33.08
CA ASP A 143 2.83 5.99 32.09
C ASP A 143 2.83 4.80 31.12
N PRO A 144 2.60 5.00 29.80
CA PRO A 144 2.58 3.93 28.81
C PRO A 144 3.89 3.14 28.73
N THR A 145 5.02 3.75 29.07
CA THR A 145 6.33 3.09 29.06
C THR A 145 6.49 2.07 30.19
N LYS A 146 5.57 2.06 31.16
CA LYS A 146 5.60 1.22 32.37
C LYS A 146 4.49 0.20 32.42
N TYR A 147 3.79 -0.05 31.31
CA TYR A 147 2.84 -1.16 31.27
C TYR A 147 3.57 -2.49 31.48
N LEU A 148 3.04 -3.33 32.35
CA LEU A 148 3.60 -4.65 32.64
C LEU A 148 3.32 -5.61 31.46
N TRP A 149 2.18 -5.43 30.82
CA TRP A 149 1.76 -6.16 29.65
C TRP A 149 0.76 -5.32 28.85
N GLN A 150 0.71 -5.50 27.54
CA GLN A 150 -0.26 -4.86 26.67
C GLN A 150 -0.59 -5.73 25.45
N SER A 151 -1.85 -5.70 25.00
CA SER A 151 -2.30 -6.45 23.83
C SER A 151 -1.62 -6.01 22.53
N PHE A 152 -1.19 -4.75 22.43
CA PHE A 152 -0.48 -4.20 21.27
C PHE A 152 0.92 -4.81 21.06
N ASP A 153 1.48 -5.51 22.04
CA ASP A 153 2.70 -6.29 21.87
C ASP A 153 2.45 -7.68 21.28
N TYR A 154 1.18 -8.10 21.19
CA TYR A 154 0.75 -9.43 20.72
C TYR A 154 -0.35 -9.28 19.67
N PRO A 155 -0.06 -8.66 18.50
CA PRO A 155 -1.06 -8.46 17.45
C PRO A 155 -1.63 -9.78 16.95
N THR A 156 -2.86 -9.74 16.43
CA THR A 156 -3.47 -10.85 15.71
C THR A 156 -3.45 -10.58 14.20
N ASP A 157 -4.57 -10.36 13.57
CA ASP A 157 -4.69 -10.05 12.14
C ASP A 157 -4.78 -8.55 11.84
N THR A 158 -5.00 -7.74 12.86
CA THR A 158 -5.34 -6.32 12.74
C THR A 158 -4.28 -5.43 13.37
N LEU A 159 -3.89 -4.37 12.66
CA LEU A 159 -3.08 -3.25 13.15
C LEU A 159 -4.00 -2.03 13.34
N LEU A 160 -4.10 -1.54 14.57
CA LEU A 160 -4.85 -0.35 14.94
C LEU A 160 -3.94 0.90 14.95
N PRO A 161 -4.51 2.11 14.87
CA PRO A 161 -3.75 3.34 15.10
C PRO A 161 -3.00 3.31 16.44
N SER A 162 -1.77 3.78 16.44
CA SER A 162 -0.81 3.72 17.55
C SER A 162 -0.24 2.32 17.87
N MET A 163 -0.64 1.30 17.14
CA MET A 163 -0.08 -0.03 17.20
C MET A 163 1.05 -0.17 16.17
N SER A 164 2.07 -0.95 16.49
CA SER A 164 3.21 -1.19 15.59
C SER A 164 3.52 -2.66 15.40
N ILE A 165 4.04 -3.00 14.22
CA ILE A 165 4.74 -4.27 13.95
C ILE A 165 6.23 -3.99 13.81
N GLY A 166 7.09 -5.01 13.96
CA GLY A 166 8.54 -4.90 13.82
C GLY A 166 9.32 -5.74 14.82
N TRP A 167 10.55 -5.32 15.09
CA TRP A 167 11.47 -6.01 15.98
C TRP A 167 11.89 -5.10 17.13
N ASN A 168 11.87 -5.65 18.33
CA ASN A 168 12.55 -5.08 19.49
C ASN A 168 13.89 -5.81 19.67
N PHE A 169 15.00 -5.13 19.42
CA PHE A 169 16.34 -5.73 19.51
C PHE A 169 16.77 -5.99 20.95
N ASP A 170 16.35 -5.14 21.89
CA ASP A 170 16.71 -5.31 23.32
C ASP A 170 16.10 -6.57 23.91
N LYS A 171 14.87 -6.91 23.50
CA LYS A 171 14.13 -8.08 23.99
C LYS A 171 14.22 -9.27 23.02
N ASN A 172 14.78 -9.10 21.84
CA ASN A 172 14.79 -10.06 20.73
C ASN A 172 13.39 -10.63 20.45
N THR A 173 12.41 -9.73 20.29
CA THR A 173 11.02 -10.09 20.04
C THR A 173 10.50 -9.44 18.77
N GLU A 174 9.79 -10.23 17.98
CA GLU A 174 9.11 -9.79 16.76
C GLU A 174 7.61 -9.56 17.04
N LYS A 175 7.07 -8.50 16.46
CA LYS A 175 5.63 -8.24 16.37
C LYS A 175 5.23 -8.27 14.89
N HIS A 176 4.27 -9.11 14.55
CA HIS A 176 3.76 -9.24 13.18
C HIS A 176 2.26 -9.58 13.19
N LEU A 177 1.58 -9.31 12.09
CA LEU A 177 0.19 -9.73 11.92
C LEU A 177 0.13 -11.16 11.38
N THR A 178 -0.90 -11.91 11.79
CA THR A 178 -1.21 -13.24 11.24
C THR A 178 -2.70 -13.34 11.00
N SER A 179 -3.10 -13.72 9.80
CA SER A 179 -4.50 -13.84 9.41
C SER A 179 -5.31 -14.75 10.35
N TRP A 180 -6.60 -14.61 10.35
CA TRP A 180 -7.51 -15.64 10.83
C TRP A 180 -7.48 -16.84 9.89
N LYS A 181 -7.89 -18.01 10.38
CA LYS A 181 -8.08 -19.18 9.52
C LYS A 181 -9.19 -18.96 8.52
N ILE A 182 -10.31 -18.36 8.97
CA ILE A 182 -11.41 -17.91 8.14
C ILE A 182 -11.85 -16.54 8.66
N THR A 183 -11.67 -15.51 7.85
CA THR A 183 -12.00 -14.11 8.21
C THR A 183 -13.46 -14.01 8.65
N GLY A 184 -13.69 -13.42 9.84
CA GLY A 184 -15.02 -13.21 10.41
C GLY A 184 -15.67 -14.45 11.05
N GLU A 185 -15.06 -15.66 10.94
CA GLU A 185 -15.65 -16.91 11.42
C GLU A 185 -14.72 -17.68 12.37
N ASP A 186 -13.49 -17.98 11.96
CA ASP A 186 -12.54 -18.77 12.74
C ASP A 186 -11.28 -17.94 13.05
N PRO A 187 -11.12 -17.46 14.29
CA PRO A 187 -9.98 -16.63 14.68
C PRO A 187 -8.69 -17.41 14.90
N SER A 188 -8.68 -18.76 14.80
CA SER A 188 -7.44 -19.53 14.91
C SER A 188 -6.41 -19.08 13.90
N THR A 189 -5.13 -19.34 14.17
CA THR A 189 -4.01 -18.89 13.35
C THR A 189 -4.14 -19.38 11.91
N GLY A 190 -4.20 -18.45 10.96
CA GLY A 190 -4.26 -18.70 9.53
C GLY A 190 -2.88 -18.84 8.89
N ASP A 191 -2.88 -18.91 7.58
CA ASP A 191 -1.69 -19.26 6.80
C ASP A 191 -0.87 -18.02 6.37
N TYR A 192 -1.45 -16.81 6.46
CA TYR A 192 -0.81 -15.59 6.01
C TYR A 192 -0.25 -14.75 7.16
N SER A 193 0.96 -14.23 6.97
CA SER A 193 1.61 -13.32 7.93
C SER A 193 2.16 -12.07 7.26
N TYR A 194 2.09 -10.94 7.94
CA TYR A 194 2.59 -9.64 7.49
C TYR A 194 3.64 -9.14 8.47
N LYS A 195 4.91 -9.08 8.05
CA LYS A 195 6.05 -8.82 8.92
C LYS A 195 7.17 -8.04 8.23
N ILE A 196 8.03 -7.41 9.03
CA ILE A 196 9.20 -6.69 8.56
C ILE A 196 10.38 -7.66 8.40
N ASP A 197 11.07 -7.57 7.26
CA ASP A 197 12.41 -8.11 7.06
C ASP A 197 13.44 -6.97 6.96
N PHE A 198 14.62 -7.17 7.55
CA PHE A 198 15.70 -6.18 7.60
C PHE A 198 17.08 -6.77 7.30
N HIS A 199 17.12 -7.95 6.69
CA HIS A 199 18.39 -8.57 6.27
C HIS A 199 19.10 -7.78 5.17
N GLY A 200 18.34 -6.99 4.39
CA GLY A 200 18.85 -6.03 3.43
C GLY A 200 18.41 -4.60 3.79
N LEU A 201 17.64 -3.98 2.90
CA LEU A 201 16.89 -2.77 3.25
C LEU A 201 15.61 -3.17 3.99
N PRO A 202 15.10 -2.35 4.91
CA PRO A 202 13.88 -2.68 5.63
C PRO A 202 12.68 -2.69 4.68
N GLU A 203 12.04 -3.83 4.57
CA GLU A 203 10.90 -4.11 3.71
C GLU A 203 9.84 -4.90 4.48
N ILE A 204 8.61 -4.85 4.03
CA ILE A 204 7.54 -5.61 4.64
C ILE A 204 7.08 -6.69 3.67
N TYR A 205 6.91 -7.89 4.19
CA TYR A 205 6.49 -9.07 3.44
C TYR A 205 5.11 -9.54 3.87
N LEU A 206 4.27 -9.88 2.90
CA LEU A 206 3.11 -10.74 3.09
C LEU A 206 3.50 -12.15 2.65
N LEU A 207 3.39 -13.10 3.57
CA LEU A 207 3.79 -14.49 3.36
C LEU A 207 2.58 -15.43 3.47
N ASN A 208 2.64 -16.54 2.75
CA ASN A 208 1.81 -17.73 2.97
C ASN A 208 2.76 -18.85 3.47
N GLY A 209 2.75 -19.11 4.77
CA GLY A 209 3.81 -19.88 5.42
C GLY A 209 5.18 -19.21 5.19
N GLU A 210 6.09 -19.91 4.49
CA GLU A 210 7.41 -19.38 4.13
C GLU A 210 7.45 -18.70 2.74
N LYS A 211 6.38 -18.82 1.97
CA LYS A 211 6.33 -18.30 0.61
C LYS A 211 5.95 -16.82 0.60
N ILE A 212 6.81 -15.97 0.03
CA ILE A 212 6.52 -14.57 -0.18
C ILE A 212 5.42 -14.43 -1.25
N ILE A 213 4.34 -13.72 -0.93
CA ILE A 213 3.23 -13.37 -1.83
C ILE A 213 3.40 -11.96 -2.35
N TYR A 214 3.74 -11.04 -1.44
CA TYR A 214 3.93 -9.62 -1.71
C TYR A 214 5.14 -9.11 -0.94
N ARG A 215 5.86 -8.13 -1.50
CA ARG A 215 6.95 -7.39 -0.88
C ARG A 215 6.72 -5.90 -1.10
N SER A 216 6.76 -5.10 -0.05
CA SER A 216 6.71 -3.64 -0.17
C SER A 216 7.96 -3.10 -0.89
N ARG A 217 7.96 -1.82 -1.26
CA ARG A 217 9.23 -1.10 -1.43
C ARG A 217 9.89 -0.95 -0.07
N HIS A 218 11.22 -0.70 -0.03
CA HIS A 218 11.89 -0.40 1.21
C HIS A 218 11.40 0.97 1.76
N TRP A 219 11.47 1.11 3.07
CA TRP A 219 11.02 2.29 3.78
C TRP A 219 12.23 3.09 4.28
N ASN A 220 12.16 4.41 4.14
CA ASN A 220 13.06 5.31 4.82
C ASN A 220 12.48 5.68 6.19
N ASP A 221 13.34 6.02 7.14
CA ASP A 221 12.93 6.54 8.43
C ASP A 221 12.03 7.77 8.26
N GLY A 222 10.86 7.78 8.91
CA GLY A 222 9.89 8.87 8.83
C GLY A 222 8.45 8.46 8.52
N ILE A 223 7.66 9.45 8.12
CA ILE A 223 6.22 9.30 7.86
C ILE A 223 5.99 9.21 6.35
N SER A 224 5.21 8.22 5.93
CA SER A 224 4.72 8.07 4.57
C SER A 224 3.23 7.74 4.59
N GLY A 225 2.38 8.71 4.18
CA GLY A 225 0.93 8.59 4.30
C GLY A 225 0.52 8.36 5.75
N SER A 226 -0.38 7.41 5.97
CA SER A 226 -0.90 7.06 7.30
C SER A 226 0.04 6.20 8.14
N PHE A 227 1.30 6.01 7.73
CA PHE A 227 2.23 5.13 8.41
C PHE A 227 3.53 5.84 8.76
N GLU A 228 4.11 5.47 9.91
CA GLU A 228 5.43 5.88 10.35
C GLU A 228 6.36 4.68 10.41
N PHE A 229 7.53 4.84 9.84
CA PHE A 229 8.61 3.87 9.91
C PHE A 229 9.74 4.46 10.75
N SER A 230 10.26 3.69 11.70
CA SER A 230 11.43 4.08 12.51
C SER A 230 12.40 2.92 12.67
N TRP A 231 13.68 3.21 12.51
CA TRP A 231 14.77 2.27 12.71
C TRP A 231 15.88 2.91 13.56
N ASN A 232 16.14 2.32 14.72
CA ASN A 232 17.19 2.76 15.64
C ASN A 232 17.89 1.58 16.32
N GLU A 233 18.79 1.85 17.27
CA GLU A 233 19.52 0.82 18.00
C GLU A 233 18.65 -0.12 18.86
N HIS A 234 17.43 0.31 19.21
CA HIS A 234 16.49 -0.46 20.04
C HIS A 234 15.51 -1.31 19.22
N GLY A 235 15.35 -1.02 17.92
CA GLY A 235 14.44 -1.78 17.07
C GLY A 235 14.02 -1.14 15.78
N ILE A 236 13.14 -1.85 15.11
CA ILE A 236 12.46 -1.41 13.89
C ILE A 236 10.97 -1.43 14.15
N ASN A 237 10.29 -0.34 13.83
CA ASN A 237 8.85 -0.22 13.98
C ASN A 237 8.20 0.35 12.72
N TYR A 238 7.07 -0.25 12.37
CA TYR A 238 6.13 0.23 11.37
C TYR A 238 4.79 0.41 12.07
N GLN A 239 4.34 1.65 12.19
CA GLN A 239 3.20 2.05 13.00
C GLN A 239 2.12 2.68 12.14
N LEU A 240 0.87 2.31 12.39
CA LEU A 240 -0.28 3.02 11.83
C LEU A 240 -0.55 4.27 12.69
N LEU A 241 -0.57 5.44 12.03
CA LEU A 241 -0.81 6.73 12.66
C LEU A 241 -2.29 7.00 12.84
N ASN A 242 -2.61 7.78 13.86
CA ASN A 242 -3.94 8.33 14.06
C ASN A 242 -4.00 9.77 13.51
N GLU A 243 -4.15 9.92 12.20
CA GLU A 243 -4.18 11.24 11.54
C GLU A 243 -5.39 12.07 11.93
N ASN A 244 -6.52 11.42 12.19
CA ASN A 244 -7.76 12.07 12.58
C ASN A 244 -8.46 11.27 13.68
N PRO A 245 -8.48 11.76 14.92
CA PRO A 245 -9.11 11.07 16.06
C PRO A 245 -10.62 10.76 15.86
N SER A 246 -11.27 11.45 14.92
CA SER A 246 -12.69 11.23 14.60
C SER A 246 -12.90 10.12 13.56
N THR A 247 -11.83 9.58 12.98
CA THR A 247 -11.90 8.56 11.92
C THR A 247 -11.28 7.27 12.43
N PHE A 248 -12.05 6.19 12.43
CA PHE A 248 -11.50 4.87 12.72
C PHE A 248 -10.87 4.28 11.47
N SER A 249 -9.65 3.80 11.59
CA SER A 249 -8.94 3.09 10.54
C SER A 249 -8.28 1.82 11.10
N ARG A 250 -8.02 0.86 10.23
CA ARG A 250 -7.29 -0.37 10.57
C ARG A 250 -6.66 -1.00 9.34
N LEU A 251 -5.56 -1.71 9.54
CA LEU A 251 -4.93 -2.54 8.53
C LEU A 251 -5.16 -4.01 8.91
N VAL A 252 -5.60 -4.84 7.99
CA VAL A 252 -6.00 -6.23 8.27
C VAL A 252 -5.36 -7.18 7.28
N VAL A 253 -4.87 -8.31 7.77
CA VAL A 253 -4.45 -9.44 6.91
C VAL A 253 -5.60 -10.42 6.83
N SER A 254 -6.23 -10.53 5.65
CA SER A 254 -7.36 -11.42 5.42
C SER A 254 -6.94 -12.90 5.27
N SER A 255 -7.89 -13.83 5.41
CA SER A 255 -7.64 -15.27 5.29
C SER A 255 -7.35 -15.74 3.86
N ASP A 256 -7.56 -14.91 2.86
CA ASP A 256 -7.24 -15.14 1.44
C ASP A 256 -5.93 -14.48 0.99
N GLY A 257 -5.20 -13.86 1.93
CA GLY A 257 -3.87 -13.32 1.68
C GLY A 257 -3.88 -11.95 1.01
N VAL A 258 -4.83 -11.12 1.41
CA VAL A 258 -4.88 -9.71 1.04
C VAL A 258 -4.68 -8.86 2.29
N LEU A 259 -3.85 -7.85 2.18
CA LEU A 259 -3.67 -6.80 3.17
C LEU A 259 -4.64 -5.68 2.84
N GLU A 260 -5.57 -5.38 3.73
CA GLU A 260 -6.62 -4.37 3.52
C GLU A 260 -6.45 -3.19 4.48
N TYR A 261 -6.34 -1.97 3.95
CA TYR A 261 -6.46 -0.74 4.72
C TYR A 261 -7.89 -0.24 4.67
N LEU A 262 -8.57 -0.26 5.82
CA LEU A 262 -9.98 0.06 5.94
C LEU A 262 -10.19 1.34 6.75
N ILE A 263 -11.16 2.14 6.31
CA ILE A 263 -11.63 3.35 7.00
C ILE A 263 -13.12 3.22 7.29
N TYR A 264 -13.51 3.52 8.53
CA TYR A 264 -14.91 3.49 8.95
C TYR A 264 -15.64 4.79 8.61
N SER A 265 -16.72 4.67 7.88
CA SER A 265 -17.61 5.79 7.56
C SER A 265 -18.68 5.94 8.63
N GLN A 266 -18.65 7.04 9.36
CA GLN A 266 -19.65 7.36 10.37
C GLN A 266 -21.05 7.56 9.77
N SER A 267 -21.14 8.04 8.53
CA SER A 267 -22.41 8.33 7.85
C SER A 267 -23.13 7.06 7.40
N THR A 268 -22.38 6.07 6.88
CA THR A 268 -22.93 4.80 6.39
C THR A 268 -22.86 3.69 7.43
N LYS A 269 -22.09 3.89 8.52
CA LYS A 269 -21.78 2.89 9.56
C LYS A 269 -21.15 1.60 8.98
N THR A 270 -20.30 1.76 7.97
CA THR A 270 -19.63 0.64 7.28
C THR A 270 -18.13 0.90 7.15
N TRP A 271 -17.37 -0.19 7.10
CA TRP A 271 -15.97 -0.17 6.71
C TRP A 271 -15.85 -0.11 5.20
N THR A 272 -14.96 0.74 4.69
CA THR A 272 -14.64 0.88 3.27
C THR A 272 -13.17 0.58 3.07
N ILE A 273 -12.84 -0.27 2.12
CA ILE A 273 -11.46 -0.53 1.72
C ILE A 273 -10.95 0.73 1.01
N TYR A 274 -9.91 1.34 1.57
CA TYR A 274 -9.22 2.50 1.02
C TYR A 274 -8.04 2.07 0.14
N GLY A 275 -7.42 0.95 0.47
CA GLY A 275 -6.34 0.32 -0.29
C GLY A 275 -6.20 -1.14 0.09
N ASP A 276 -5.73 -1.94 -0.85
CA ASP A 276 -5.47 -3.36 -0.67
C ASP A 276 -4.20 -3.78 -1.42
N GLU A 277 -3.51 -4.81 -0.92
CA GLU A 277 -2.30 -5.37 -1.53
C GLU A 277 -2.21 -6.89 -1.30
N PRO A 278 -1.82 -7.67 -2.34
CA PRO A 278 -1.60 -7.28 -3.73
C PRO A 278 -2.91 -7.00 -4.47
N ASN A 279 -3.04 -5.87 -5.22
CA ASN A 279 -4.25 -5.52 -5.94
C ASN A 279 -4.14 -5.72 -7.47
N ASN A 280 -2.94 -5.90 -7.98
CA ASN A 280 -2.70 -6.15 -9.40
C ASN A 280 -1.59 -7.21 -9.59
N GLN A 281 -1.40 -7.64 -10.85
CA GLN A 281 -0.45 -8.73 -11.11
C GLN A 281 1.02 -8.35 -10.86
N CYS A 282 1.39 -7.07 -10.88
CA CYS A 282 2.76 -6.61 -10.60
C CYS A 282 3.08 -6.63 -9.11
N ASP A 283 2.09 -6.58 -8.24
CA ASP A 283 2.29 -6.61 -6.79
C ASP A 283 2.70 -8.00 -6.28
N HIS A 284 2.36 -9.05 -7.04
CA HIS A 284 2.78 -10.39 -6.66
C HIS A 284 4.30 -10.54 -6.76
N TYR A 285 4.90 -11.03 -5.68
CA TYR A 285 6.34 -11.23 -5.59
C TYR A 285 6.87 -12.07 -6.76
N LYS A 286 7.92 -11.55 -7.43
CA LYS A 286 8.51 -12.17 -8.63
C LYS A 286 7.48 -12.43 -9.75
N ALA A 287 6.52 -11.52 -9.94
CA ALA A 287 5.55 -11.60 -11.03
C ALA A 287 6.22 -11.77 -12.40
N CYS A 288 7.34 -11.07 -12.60
CA CYS A 288 8.26 -11.23 -13.72
C CYS A 288 9.56 -11.90 -13.22
N GLY A 289 10.24 -12.65 -14.09
CA GLY A 289 11.45 -13.38 -13.73
C GLY A 289 12.69 -12.48 -13.64
N PRO A 290 13.89 -13.07 -13.49
CA PRO A 290 15.15 -12.32 -13.38
C PRO A 290 15.41 -11.37 -14.55
N TYR A 291 16.02 -10.21 -14.28
CA TYR A 291 16.38 -9.17 -15.24
C TYR A 291 15.21 -8.68 -16.11
N SER A 292 14.02 -8.80 -15.57
CA SER A 292 12.79 -8.21 -16.11
C SER A 292 12.11 -7.34 -15.07
N PHE A 293 11.27 -6.44 -15.52
CA PHE A 293 10.45 -5.59 -14.67
C PHE A 293 8.97 -5.71 -15.06
N CYS A 294 8.11 -5.47 -14.07
CA CYS A 294 6.67 -5.41 -14.28
C CYS A 294 6.23 -3.95 -14.45
N ASP A 295 5.52 -3.68 -15.54
CA ASP A 295 4.90 -2.38 -15.85
C ASP A 295 3.43 -2.63 -16.15
N ILE A 296 2.54 -2.21 -15.25
CA ILE A 296 1.10 -2.47 -15.36
C ILE A 296 0.46 -1.77 -16.57
N ASP A 297 1.08 -0.69 -17.04
CA ASP A 297 0.60 0.08 -18.19
C ASP A 297 1.07 -0.50 -19.52
N ALA A 298 2.00 -1.44 -19.51
CA ALA A 298 2.59 -2.03 -20.70
C ALA A 298 1.87 -3.31 -21.19
N SER A 299 2.04 -3.62 -22.46
CA SER A 299 1.58 -4.90 -23.03
C SER A 299 2.68 -5.51 -23.93
N PRO A 300 3.31 -6.63 -23.50
CA PRO A 300 3.08 -7.38 -22.26
C PRO A 300 3.55 -6.61 -21.03
N VAL A 301 2.95 -6.89 -19.87
CA VAL A 301 3.28 -6.21 -18.59
C VAL A 301 4.69 -6.52 -18.08
N CYS A 302 5.21 -7.71 -18.33
CA CYS A 302 6.61 -8.05 -18.06
C CYS A 302 7.47 -7.65 -19.26
N GLN A 303 8.55 -6.92 -19.00
CA GLN A 303 9.49 -6.47 -20.01
C GLN A 303 10.94 -6.76 -19.58
N CYS A 304 11.82 -7.01 -20.53
CA CYS A 304 13.24 -7.15 -20.22
C CYS A 304 13.88 -5.79 -19.97
N VAL A 305 14.81 -5.74 -19.03
CA VAL A 305 15.71 -4.61 -18.84
C VAL A 305 16.51 -4.38 -20.14
N GLU A 306 16.84 -3.14 -20.45
CA GLU A 306 17.64 -2.80 -21.62
C GLU A 306 19.01 -3.52 -21.61
N GLY A 307 19.38 -4.12 -22.75
CA GLY A 307 20.57 -4.98 -22.86
C GLY A 307 20.29 -6.46 -22.59
N PHE A 308 19.02 -6.82 -22.26
CA PHE A 308 18.58 -8.19 -22.03
C PHE A 308 17.52 -8.62 -23.04
N SER A 309 17.31 -9.92 -23.18
CA SER A 309 16.29 -10.52 -24.06
C SER A 309 15.62 -11.69 -23.35
N PRO A 310 14.36 -12.02 -23.73
CA PRO A 310 13.66 -13.16 -23.12
C PRO A 310 14.46 -14.45 -23.21
N LYS A 311 14.45 -15.26 -22.16
CA LYS A 311 15.08 -16.59 -22.15
C LYS A 311 14.46 -17.53 -23.18
N ASN A 312 13.16 -17.39 -23.43
CA ASN A 312 12.40 -18.20 -24.39
C ASN A 312 11.67 -17.28 -25.36
N ASP A 313 11.74 -17.58 -26.68
CA ASP A 313 11.08 -16.81 -27.75
C ASP A 313 9.54 -16.81 -27.69
N GLN A 314 8.96 -17.68 -26.85
CA GLN A 314 7.51 -17.66 -26.59
C GLN A 314 7.17 -16.52 -25.65
N ALA A 315 6.99 -15.33 -26.21
CA ALA A 315 6.73 -14.03 -25.58
C ALA A 315 5.54 -13.98 -24.55
N ARG A 316 4.86 -15.07 -24.27
CA ARG A 316 3.70 -15.11 -23.36
C ARG A 316 4.03 -15.49 -21.91
N LYS A 317 5.28 -15.86 -21.58
CA LYS A 317 5.68 -16.25 -20.22
C LYS A 317 7.03 -15.65 -19.83
N LEU A 318 7.13 -14.32 -19.76
CA LEU A 318 8.29 -13.63 -19.18
C LEU A 318 8.48 -13.92 -17.66
N ARG A 319 7.71 -14.85 -17.09
CA ARG A 319 7.96 -15.41 -15.76
C ARG A 319 9.33 -16.11 -15.67
N ASP A 320 9.86 -16.60 -16.80
CA ASP A 320 11.20 -17.21 -16.87
C ASP A 320 12.33 -16.17 -16.87
N GLY A 321 11.97 -14.88 -17.02
CA GLY A 321 12.89 -13.75 -17.02
C GLY A 321 13.66 -13.57 -18.32
N CYS A 322 14.71 -12.78 -18.22
CA CYS A 322 15.54 -12.35 -19.32
C CYS A 322 17.00 -12.76 -19.12
N THR A 323 17.75 -12.85 -20.22
CA THR A 323 19.20 -13.09 -20.22
C THR A 323 19.92 -11.94 -20.89
N ARG A 324 21.18 -11.72 -20.56
CA ARG A 324 22.01 -10.71 -21.22
C ARG A 324 22.18 -11.04 -22.71
N LYS A 325 22.02 -10.03 -23.56
CA LYS A 325 22.29 -10.16 -25.02
C LYS A 325 23.78 -10.34 -25.31
N THR A 326 24.63 -9.73 -24.48
CA THR A 326 26.08 -9.72 -24.61
C THR A 326 26.68 -10.03 -23.24
N ASN A 327 27.70 -10.89 -23.19
CA ASN A 327 28.42 -11.18 -21.96
C ASN A 327 29.17 -9.93 -21.49
N LEU A 328 29.24 -9.77 -20.17
CA LEU A 328 30.05 -8.75 -19.52
C LEU A 328 31.54 -9.06 -19.74
N ASP A 329 32.35 -8.00 -19.92
CA ASP A 329 33.81 -8.11 -19.97
C ASP A 329 34.51 -7.43 -18.79
N CYS A 330 33.74 -6.78 -17.92
CA CYS A 330 34.18 -6.06 -16.73
C CYS A 330 34.99 -4.78 -16.97
N GLU A 331 35.72 -4.67 -18.04
CA GLU A 331 36.57 -3.50 -18.34
C GLU A 331 35.81 -2.42 -19.11
N SER A 332 34.93 -2.82 -20.01
CA SER A 332 34.16 -1.91 -20.86
C SER A 332 32.67 -1.85 -20.52
N ASP A 333 32.25 -2.54 -19.48
CA ASP A 333 30.84 -2.51 -19.06
C ASP A 333 30.37 -1.11 -18.67
N GLU A 334 29.11 -0.85 -18.88
CA GLU A 334 28.44 0.40 -18.49
C GLU A 334 27.18 0.13 -17.64
N PHE A 335 26.64 1.19 -17.05
CA PHE A 335 25.38 1.09 -16.31
C PHE A 335 24.25 1.74 -17.12
N TYR A 336 23.15 0.99 -17.22
CA TYR A 336 21.87 1.49 -17.68
C TYR A 336 21.09 2.03 -16.50
N GLU A 337 20.68 3.29 -16.56
CA GLU A 337 19.87 3.94 -15.55
C GLU A 337 18.39 3.67 -15.81
N MET A 338 17.70 3.16 -14.81
CA MET A 338 16.27 2.90 -14.84
C MET A 338 15.60 3.69 -13.73
N GLU A 339 14.78 4.69 -14.10
CA GLU A 339 14.10 5.59 -13.19
C GLU A 339 12.75 5.07 -12.73
N ASN A 340 12.24 5.58 -11.60
CA ASN A 340 10.91 5.34 -11.07
C ASN A 340 10.60 3.85 -10.89
N VAL A 341 11.48 3.11 -10.22
CA VAL A 341 11.29 1.69 -9.96
C VAL A 341 11.18 1.37 -8.48
N LYS A 342 10.47 0.30 -8.17
CA LYS A 342 10.68 -0.49 -6.96
C LYS A 342 11.97 -1.25 -7.15
N LEU A 343 12.92 -1.09 -6.22
CA LEU A 343 14.19 -1.79 -6.29
C LEU A 343 14.02 -3.31 -6.27
N PRO A 344 14.96 -4.06 -6.88
CA PRO A 344 14.98 -5.52 -6.79
C PRO A 344 14.97 -5.99 -5.32
N ASP A 345 14.63 -7.24 -5.10
CA ASP A 345 14.73 -7.92 -3.81
C ASP A 345 16.08 -7.64 -3.15
N THR A 346 16.06 -7.23 -1.87
CA THR A 346 17.24 -6.81 -1.12
C THR A 346 17.69 -7.81 -0.06
N THR A 347 17.15 -9.02 -0.03
CA THR A 347 17.50 -10.04 0.98
C THR A 347 18.99 -10.44 0.94
N SER A 348 19.68 -10.22 -0.17
CA SER A 348 21.09 -10.58 -0.35
C SER A 348 21.86 -9.47 -1.08
N VAL A 349 22.09 -8.35 -0.39
CA VAL A 349 22.74 -7.16 -0.93
C VAL A 349 23.85 -6.67 0.00
N PHE A 350 24.73 -5.83 -0.53
CA PHE A 350 25.61 -4.99 0.27
C PHE A 350 24.94 -3.65 0.51
N VAL A 351 24.91 -3.18 1.75
CA VAL A 351 24.36 -1.87 2.13
C VAL A 351 25.42 -1.04 2.87
N ASN A 352 25.56 0.22 2.49
CA ASN A 352 26.38 1.21 3.20
C ASN A 352 25.65 2.54 3.23
N ASN A 353 25.15 2.94 4.39
CA ASN A 353 24.30 4.11 4.56
C ASN A 353 25.03 5.46 4.45
N THR A 354 26.38 5.46 4.40
CA THR A 354 27.20 6.69 4.38
C THR A 354 27.86 6.96 3.04
N MET A 355 27.90 5.97 2.15
CA MET A 355 28.57 6.04 0.85
C MET A 355 27.76 6.90 -0.14
N GLU A 356 28.43 7.77 -0.88
CA GLU A 356 27.79 8.52 -1.96
C GLU A 356 27.54 7.65 -3.20
N ILE A 357 26.51 7.98 -4.00
CA ILE A 357 26.12 7.20 -5.19
C ILE A 357 27.25 7.08 -6.23
N LYS A 358 28.07 8.11 -6.41
CA LYS A 358 29.21 8.07 -7.33
C LYS A 358 30.28 7.08 -6.88
N GLU A 359 30.55 7.02 -5.58
CA GLU A 359 31.47 6.07 -4.98
C GLU A 359 30.92 4.65 -5.07
N CYS A 360 29.62 4.49 -4.81
CA CYS A 360 28.86 3.26 -4.97
C CYS A 360 29.02 2.70 -6.39
N GLY A 361 28.76 3.52 -7.42
CA GLY A 361 28.93 3.14 -8.82
C GLY A 361 30.36 2.75 -9.17
N ASN A 362 31.37 3.50 -8.68
CA ASN A 362 32.77 3.18 -8.89
C ASN A 362 33.18 1.85 -8.22
N LEU A 363 32.65 1.58 -7.02
CA LEU A 363 32.89 0.33 -6.31
C LEU A 363 32.25 -0.86 -7.05
N CYS A 364 30.98 -0.70 -7.49
CA CYS A 364 30.29 -1.69 -8.29
C CYS A 364 31.01 -1.94 -9.62
N LEU A 365 31.51 -0.89 -10.30
CA LEU A 365 32.25 -1.05 -11.58
C LEU A 365 33.52 -1.87 -11.41
N ARG A 366 34.25 -1.68 -10.33
CA ARG A 366 35.50 -2.43 -10.02
C ARG A 366 35.25 -3.88 -9.61
N ASN A 367 34.05 -4.17 -9.13
CA ASN A 367 33.68 -5.53 -8.74
C ASN A 367 32.84 -6.20 -9.84
N CYS A 368 33.45 -7.10 -10.60
CA CYS A 368 32.81 -7.77 -11.73
C CYS A 368 31.58 -8.61 -11.35
N SER A 369 31.45 -8.99 -10.08
CA SER A 369 30.27 -9.70 -9.58
C SER A 369 29.08 -8.75 -9.30
N CYS A 370 29.33 -7.43 -9.24
CA CYS A 370 28.25 -6.47 -9.01
C CYS A 370 27.36 -6.34 -10.25
N THR A 371 26.07 -6.58 -10.10
CA THR A 371 25.08 -6.57 -11.19
C THR A 371 24.27 -5.29 -11.27
N ALA A 372 24.09 -4.59 -10.14
CA ALA A 372 23.38 -3.32 -10.07
C ALA A 372 23.75 -2.57 -8.78
N TYR A 373 23.46 -1.26 -8.76
CA TYR A 373 23.52 -0.44 -7.56
C TYR A 373 22.43 0.63 -7.56
N SER A 374 22.13 1.17 -6.37
CA SER A 374 21.18 2.26 -6.17
C SER A 374 21.49 3.04 -4.89
N ASN A 375 20.80 4.18 -4.70
CA ASN A 375 20.75 4.88 -3.44
C ASN A 375 19.90 4.12 -2.40
N VAL A 376 20.27 4.21 -1.13
CA VAL A 376 19.45 3.72 -0.01
C VAL A 376 18.35 4.74 0.32
N ASP A 377 18.73 6.01 0.47
CA ASP A 377 17.83 7.07 0.91
C ASP A 377 17.63 8.11 -0.20
N ILE A 378 16.37 8.25 -0.65
CA ILE A 378 15.95 9.21 -1.68
C ILE A 378 15.41 10.53 -1.12
N SER A 379 15.21 10.63 0.21
CA SER A 379 14.71 11.85 0.86
C SER A 379 15.71 13.02 0.78
N TYR A 380 16.97 12.72 0.52
CA TYR A 380 18.03 13.72 0.27
C TYR A 380 18.20 13.99 -1.23
N LYS A 381 18.24 15.27 -1.60
CA LYS A 381 18.55 15.70 -2.97
C LYS A 381 19.92 15.13 -3.41
N GLY A 382 19.91 14.18 -4.34
CA GLY A 382 21.09 13.46 -4.80
C GLY A 382 21.28 12.08 -4.19
N GLY A 383 20.35 11.65 -3.32
CA GLY A 383 20.36 10.34 -2.65
C GLY A 383 21.52 10.17 -1.66
N ARG A 384 21.36 9.32 -0.68
CA ARG A 384 22.38 8.96 0.29
C ARG A 384 22.42 7.46 0.51
N GLY A 385 23.60 6.93 0.83
CA GLY A 385 23.78 5.51 1.00
C GLY A 385 23.94 4.77 -0.33
N CYS A 386 24.39 3.55 -0.25
CA CYS A 386 24.68 2.65 -1.36
C CYS A 386 24.12 1.29 -1.08
N VAL A 387 23.36 0.76 -2.03
CA VAL A 387 22.97 -0.66 -2.08
C VAL A 387 23.49 -1.28 -3.37
N MET A 388 24.10 -2.47 -3.27
CA MET A 388 24.63 -3.20 -4.44
C MET A 388 24.14 -4.64 -4.44
N TRP A 389 23.76 -5.11 -5.64
CA TRP A 389 23.34 -6.48 -5.92
C TRP A 389 24.46 -7.28 -6.58
N PHE A 390 24.59 -8.58 -6.22
CA PHE A 390 25.60 -9.49 -6.75
C PHE A 390 25.01 -10.75 -7.38
N GLY A 391 23.73 -10.73 -7.71
CA GLY A 391 23.03 -11.87 -8.28
C GLY A 391 21.97 -11.43 -9.27
N ASP A 392 20.98 -12.31 -9.45
CA ASP A 392 19.83 -12.03 -10.30
C ASP A 392 18.99 -10.89 -9.71
N LEU A 393 18.62 -9.95 -10.55
CA LEU A 393 17.71 -8.86 -10.18
C LEU A 393 16.27 -9.33 -10.38
N VAL A 394 15.52 -9.48 -9.31
CA VAL A 394 14.14 -9.99 -9.32
C VAL A 394 13.20 -9.01 -8.64
N ASP A 395 11.92 -9.06 -8.99
CA ASP A 395 10.85 -8.30 -8.34
C ASP A 395 10.98 -6.78 -8.53
N ILE A 396 11.34 -6.36 -9.74
CA ILE A 396 11.39 -4.95 -10.16
C ILE A 396 10.00 -4.55 -10.68
N ILE A 397 9.47 -3.43 -10.18
CA ILE A 397 8.22 -2.83 -10.66
C ILE A 397 8.53 -1.43 -11.20
N LYS A 398 8.02 -1.10 -12.37
CA LYS A 398 8.07 0.24 -12.94
C LYS A 398 6.87 1.04 -12.45
N TYR A 399 7.12 2.22 -11.89
CA TYR A 399 6.10 3.17 -11.50
C TYR A 399 6.02 4.35 -12.48
N ARG A 400 4.90 5.06 -12.48
CA ARG A 400 4.74 6.31 -13.25
C ARG A 400 5.53 7.46 -12.62
N ALA A 401 5.64 7.48 -11.29
CA ALA A 401 6.35 8.47 -10.49
C ALA A 401 6.72 7.89 -9.11
N ASP A 402 7.48 8.63 -8.34
CA ASP A 402 7.81 8.34 -6.93
C ASP A 402 8.54 6.99 -6.70
N GLY A 403 9.18 6.47 -7.74
CA GLY A 403 10.09 5.34 -7.65
C GLY A 403 11.54 5.79 -7.45
N GLN A 404 12.44 4.82 -7.41
CA GLN A 404 13.87 5.03 -7.26
C GLN A 404 14.61 4.86 -8.58
N GLU A 405 15.88 5.31 -8.60
CA GLU A 405 16.81 5.10 -9.68
C GLU A 405 17.58 3.79 -9.43
N LEU A 406 17.65 2.94 -10.44
CA LEU A 406 18.39 1.68 -10.41
C LEU A 406 19.39 1.65 -11.55
N TYR A 407 20.66 1.49 -11.22
CA TYR A 407 21.77 1.42 -12.18
C TYR A 407 22.14 -0.05 -12.43
N ILE A 408 21.82 -0.57 -13.61
CA ILE A 408 21.98 -2.01 -13.96
C ILE A 408 23.17 -2.16 -14.88
N ARG A 409 24.14 -3.04 -14.52
CA ARG A 409 25.32 -3.32 -15.33
C ARG A 409 24.94 -4.02 -16.63
N ARG A 410 25.38 -3.48 -17.75
CA ARG A 410 25.27 -4.08 -19.08
C ARG A 410 26.59 -3.99 -19.85
N ALA A 411 26.78 -4.89 -20.80
CA ALA A 411 27.92 -4.79 -21.71
C ALA A 411 27.84 -3.50 -22.54
N TYR A 412 28.96 -2.82 -22.71
CA TYR A 412 29.05 -1.63 -23.55
C TYR A 412 28.59 -1.97 -24.97
N GLN A 413 27.54 -1.32 -25.42
CA GLN A 413 27.14 -1.40 -26.82
C GLN A 413 27.90 -0.33 -27.59
N LYS A 414 28.97 -0.74 -28.31
CA LYS A 414 29.47 0.09 -29.38
C LYS A 414 28.26 0.40 -30.27
N LEU A 415 27.78 1.64 -30.26
CA LEU A 415 26.94 2.11 -31.34
C LEU A 415 27.67 1.69 -32.59
N ALA A 416 27.07 0.77 -33.38
CA ALA A 416 27.61 0.45 -34.69
C ALA A 416 27.86 1.79 -35.35
N ALA A 417 29.13 2.19 -35.46
CA ALA A 417 29.49 3.35 -36.22
C ALA A 417 28.83 3.10 -37.57
N VAL A 418 27.90 3.95 -37.95
CA VAL A 418 27.36 3.90 -39.31
C VAL A 418 28.59 3.91 -40.19
N ASP A 419 28.86 2.76 -40.78
CA ASP A 419 30.02 2.59 -41.66
C ASP A 419 29.85 3.58 -42.82
N THR A 420 30.40 4.77 -42.64
CA THR A 420 30.40 5.84 -43.62
C THR A 420 31.22 5.47 -44.87
N ASN A 421 31.77 4.23 -44.91
CA ASN A 421 32.37 3.62 -46.08
C ASN A 421 31.35 2.90 -47.00
N GLY A 422 30.06 2.87 -46.64
CA GLY A 422 29.05 2.59 -47.66
C GLY A 422 29.12 3.69 -48.70
N LYS A 423 29.81 3.45 -49.79
CA LYS A 423 29.73 4.29 -51.02
C LYS A 423 28.24 4.50 -51.29
N ILE A 424 27.72 5.65 -50.86
CA ILE A 424 26.40 6.09 -51.28
C ILE A 424 26.48 6.12 -52.80
N ASN A 425 25.78 5.20 -53.47
CA ASN A 425 25.60 5.25 -54.90
C ASN A 425 24.83 6.52 -55.18
N VAL A 426 25.55 7.63 -55.31
CA VAL A 426 25.02 8.97 -55.60
C VAL A 426 24.11 8.91 -56.82
N THR A 427 24.41 8.00 -57.78
CA THR A 427 23.60 7.74 -58.97
C THR A 427 22.21 7.15 -58.65
N ALA A 428 22.06 6.38 -57.54
CA ALA A 428 20.75 5.81 -57.15
C ALA A 428 19.80 6.85 -56.54
N ILE A 429 20.34 7.94 -55.96
CA ILE A 429 19.52 9.02 -55.36
C ILE A 429 19.32 10.18 -56.34
N THR A 430 20.31 10.50 -57.20
CA THR A 430 20.23 11.64 -58.11
C THR A 430 19.29 11.40 -59.30
N ILE A 431 19.18 10.16 -59.79
CA ILE A 431 18.28 9.85 -60.93
C ILE A 431 16.80 10.09 -60.60
N PRO A 432 16.24 9.54 -59.48
CA PRO A 432 14.84 9.79 -59.17
C PRO A 432 14.55 11.26 -58.80
N THR A 433 15.48 11.98 -58.17
CA THR A 433 15.27 13.39 -57.80
C THR A 433 15.27 14.31 -59.04
N VAL A 434 16.13 14.04 -60.04
CA VAL A 434 16.13 14.79 -61.32
C VAL A 434 14.85 14.53 -62.14
N ILE A 435 14.36 13.28 -62.16
CA ILE A 435 13.11 12.94 -62.84
C ILE A 435 11.92 13.64 -62.21
N VAL A 436 11.83 13.63 -60.87
CA VAL A 436 10.74 14.32 -60.16
C VAL A 436 10.82 15.83 -60.37
N ALA A 437 11.99 16.44 -60.34
CA ALA A 437 12.17 17.87 -60.60
C ALA A 437 11.77 18.25 -62.03
N THR A 438 12.13 17.43 -63.03
CA THR A 438 11.74 17.69 -64.46
C THR A 438 10.23 17.54 -64.66
N ILE A 439 9.57 16.59 -64.04
CA ILE A 439 8.11 16.43 -64.05
C ILE A 439 7.41 17.64 -63.41
N ILE A 440 7.90 18.12 -62.27
CA ILE A 440 7.34 19.32 -61.64
C ILE A 440 7.51 20.57 -62.52
N ILE A 441 8.69 20.77 -63.15
CA ILE A 441 8.93 21.89 -64.05
C ILE A 441 8.02 21.80 -65.24
N ALA A 442 7.85 20.64 -65.89
CA ALA A 442 6.95 20.42 -66.98
C ALA A 442 5.48 20.67 -66.64
N ALA A 443 5.05 20.23 -65.46
CA ALA A 443 3.70 20.50 -64.92
C ALA A 443 3.47 22.00 -64.66
N CYS A 444 4.46 22.70 -64.10
CA CYS A 444 4.38 24.14 -63.86
C CYS A 444 4.35 24.94 -65.15
N THR A 445 5.17 24.59 -66.17
CA THR A 445 5.16 25.24 -67.43
C THR A 445 3.87 25.00 -68.22
N TYR A 446 3.33 23.78 -68.18
CA TYR A 446 2.02 23.46 -68.73
C TYR A 446 0.88 24.26 -68.07
N PHE A 447 0.93 24.35 -66.70
CA PHE A 447 -0.07 25.12 -65.98
C PHE A 447 0.01 26.62 -66.22
N LEU A 448 1.22 27.18 -66.34
CA LEU A 448 1.42 28.59 -66.72
C LEU A 448 0.98 28.85 -68.15
N TRP A 449 1.25 27.95 -69.11
CA TRP A 449 0.77 28.02 -70.45
C TRP A 449 -0.75 27.93 -70.56
N SER A 450 -1.37 27.04 -69.82
CA SER A 450 -2.82 26.90 -69.68
C SER A 450 -3.48 28.16 -69.11
N LEU A 451 -2.85 28.81 -68.12
CA LEU A 451 -3.32 30.08 -67.53
C LEU A 451 -3.15 31.25 -68.55
N ALA A 452 -2.09 31.26 -69.35
CA ALA A 452 -1.86 32.27 -70.35
C ALA A 452 -2.87 32.12 -71.50
N SER A 453 -3.20 30.89 -71.89
CA SER A 453 -4.19 30.63 -73.00
C SER A 453 -5.63 30.94 -72.57
N LYS A 454 -5.94 30.90 -71.25
CA LYS A 454 -7.27 31.29 -70.68
C LYS A 454 -7.45 32.80 -70.49
N ARG A 455 -6.39 33.62 -70.66
CA ARG A 455 -6.49 35.09 -70.54
C ARG A 455 -6.91 35.80 -71.87
N SER A 456 -7.18 35.05 -72.93
CA SER A 456 -7.57 35.59 -74.23
C SER A 456 -9.07 35.48 -74.54
N ALA A 457 -9.95 35.22 -73.60
CA ALA A 457 -11.39 35.23 -73.88
C ALA A 457 -12.18 35.77 -72.69
N GLY A 458 -12.59 37.04 -72.81
CA GLY A 458 -13.91 37.58 -72.40
C GLY A 458 -14.25 37.74 -70.96
N SER A 459 -14.08 38.92 -70.45
CA SER A 459 -15.12 39.83 -69.89
C SER A 459 -16.43 39.21 -69.41
N GLY A 460 -16.79 39.51 -68.15
CA GLY A 460 -18.17 39.66 -67.75
C GLY A 460 -18.64 39.07 -66.42
N GLN A 461 -18.78 39.97 -65.46
CA GLN A 461 -19.81 39.96 -64.40
C GLN A 461 -19.76 38.97 -63.21
N THR A 462 -19.53 39.55 -62.06
CA THR A 462 -20.05 39.16 -60.68
C THR A 462 -21.59 39.16 -60.65
N PRO A 463 -22.32 38.69 -59.61
CA PRO A 463 -21.93 38.35 -58.28
C PRO A 463 -22.72 37.15 -57.59
N GLN A 464 -22.45 36.99 -56.31
CA GLN A 464 -23.35 36.51 -55.22
C GLN A 464 -23.44 34.98 -54.91
N GLU A 465 -22.93 34.68 -53.75
CA GLU A 465 -23.58 34.12 -52.54
C GLU A 465 -24.28 32.76 -52.63
N ASN A 466 -23.82 31.80 -51.90
CA ASN A 466 -24.44 31.15 -50.78
C ASN A 466 -23.80 29.80 -50.42
N GLN A 467 -23.36 29.79 -49.20
CA GLN A 467 -23.54 28.76 -48.15
C GLN A 467 -23.69 27.28 -48.51
N SER A 468 -22.94 26.56 -47.72
CA SER A 468 -23.26 25.31 -47.03
C SER A 468 -22.55 24.04 -47.49
N ALA A 469 -21.87 23.51 -46.47
CA ALA A 469 -21.73 22.12 -46.13
C ALA A 469 -20.77 21.23 -46.94
N SER A 470 -19.66 20.94 -46.34
CA SER A 470 -19.31 19.56 -45.97
C SER A 470 -18.09 19.52 -45.05
N LEU A 471 -18.39 19.36 -43.78
CA LEU A 471 -17.49 18.80 -42.76
C LEU A 471 -17.13 17.36 -43.16
N ILE A 472 -15.96 16.95 -42.65
CA ILE A 472 -15.43 15.60 -42.49
C ILE A 472 -14.32 15.28 -43.49
N ARG A 473 -13.11 15.48 -43.00
CA ARG A 473 -11.95 14.57 -42.95
C ARG A 473 -10.67 15.37 -42.85
N ASP A 474 -10.13 15.40 -41.61
CA ASP A 474 -8.69 15.24 -41.36
C ASP A 474 -8.46 15.32 -39.86
N ILE A 475 -8.54 14.16 -39.20
CA ILE A 475 -7.94 13.98 -37.87
C ILE A 475 -6.45 13.79 -38.14
N LYS A 476 -5.71 14.88 -38.14
CA LYS A 476 -4.26 14.84 -37.99
C LYS A 476 -3.96 14.47 -36.53
N GLN A 477 -3.19 13.41 -36.32
CA GLN A 477 -2.52 13.11 -35.06
C GLN A 477 -1.77 14.35 -34.58
N VAL A 478 -2.27 14.93 -33.50
CA VAL A 478 -1.60 16.01 -32.78
C VAL A 478 -0.54 15.34 -31.91
N LYS A 479 0.73 15.66 -32.13
CA LYS A 479 1.81 15.30 -31.22
C LYS A 479 1.58 15.98 -29.87
N ILE A 480 1.76 15.23 -28.78
CA ILE A 480 1.56 15.67 -27.39
C ILE A 480 2.45 16.86 -26.99
N GLU A 481 3.46 17.19 -27.78
CA GLU A 481 4.41 18.27 -27.53
C GLU A 481 3.88 19.70 -27.76
N ASP A 482 2.67 19.85 -28.33
CA ASP A 482 2.10 21.16 -28.69
C ASP A 482 0.91 21.59 -27.79
N LEU A 483 0.69 20.96 -26.64
CA LEU A 483 -0.38 21.37 -25.73
C LEU A 483 0.10 22.53 -24.84
N PRO A 484 -0.61 23.67 -24.80
CA PRO A 484 -0.26 24.77 -23.93
C PRO A 484 -0.42 24.34 -22.46
N LEU A 485 0.63 24.55 -21.67
CA LEU A 485 0.59 24.38 -20.22
C LEU A 485 0.04 25.65 -19.59
N PHE A 486 -1.00 25.51 -18.78
CA PHE A 486 -1.60 26.61 -18.04
C PHE A 486 -1.30 26.48 -16.54
N GLU A 487 -0.96 27.59 -15.91
CA GLU A 487 -0.81 27.63 -14.43
C GLU A 487 -2.16 27.35 -13.76
N PHE A 488 -2.13 26.57 -12.67
CA PHE A 488 -3.33 26.21 -11.89
C PHE A 488 -4.15 27.44 -11.47
N LYS A 489 -3.50 28.55 -11.13
CA LYS A 489 -4.14 29.80 -10.76
C LYS A 489 -5.00 30.38 -11.88
N ASN A 490 -4.53 30.28 -13.13
CA ASN A 490 -5.27 30.75 -14.30
C ASN A 490 -6.51 29.89 -14.55
N ILE A 491 -6.37 28.58 -14.45
CA ILE A 491 -7.49 27.63 -14.58
C ILE A 491 -8.54 27.84 -13.49
N SER A 492 -8.09 28.02 -12.25
CA SER A 492 -8.97 28.30 -11.11
C SER A 492 -9.76 29.60 -11.32
N THR A 493 -9.10 30.67 -11.79
CA THR A 493 -9.77 31.96 -12.08
C THR A 493 -10.76 31.82 -13.23
N ALA A 494 -10.37 31.19 -14.34
CA ALA A 494 -11.20 31.01 -15.54
C ALA A 494 -12.43 30.13 -15.30
N THR A 495 -12.38 29.24 -14.33
CA THR A 495 -13.49 28.35 -13.92
C THR A 495 -14.29 28.88 -12.74
N ASN A 496 -13.97 30.08 -12.25
CA ASN A 496 -14.52 30.67 -11.02
C ASN A 496 -14.38 29.74 -9.82
N ASN A 497 -13.12 29.35 -9.57
CA ASN A 497 -12.73 28.41 -8.52
C ASN A 497 -13.48 27.07 -8.58
N PHE A 498 -13.56 26.50 -9.80
CA PHE A 498 -14.27 25.25 -10.08
C PHE A 498 -15.72 25.24 -9.58
N SER A 499 -16.41 26.38 -9.73
CA SER A 499 -17.79 26.55 -9.30
C SER A 499 -18.70 25.49 -9.94
N SER A 500 -19.62 24.97 -9.17
CA SER A 500 -20.63 24.01 -9.64
C SER A 500 -21.50 24.55 -10.77
N ALA A 501 -21.70 25.88 -10.86
CA ALA A 501 -22.39 26.55 -11.95
C ALA A 501 -21.66 26.44 -13.30
N ASN A 502 -20.33 26.22 -13.29
CA ASN A 502 -19.50 26.04 -14.47
C ASN A 502 -19.20 24.56 -14.76
N LYS A 503 -19.72 23.61 -13.96
CA LYS A 503 -19.52 22.17 -14.18
C LYS A 503 -20.40 21.69 -15.34
N ILE A 504 -19.78 21.17 -16.40
CA ILE A 504 -20.45 20.64 -17.58
C ILE A 504 -20.78 19.16 -17.42
N GLY A 505 -19.90 18.41 -16.73
CA GLY A 505 -20.08 16.97 -16.55
C GLY A 505 -19.07 16.36 -15.61
N GLN A 506 -19.22 15.05 -15.35
CA GLN A 506 -18.31 14.25 -14.55
C GLN A 506 -18.22 12.85 -15.16
N GLY A 507 -16.99 12.36 -15.38
CA GLY A 507 -16.69 11.03 -15.87
C GLY A 507 -15.62 10.34 -15.02
N GLY A 508 -15.20 9.15 -15.42
CA GLY A 508 -14.16 8.36 -14.72
C GLY A 508 -12.81 9.06 -14.58
N PHE A 509 -12.53 10.08 -15.39
CA PHE A 509 -11.28 10.87 -15.35
C PHE A 509 -11.43 12.21 -14.60
N GLY A 510 -12.57 12.49 -13.97
CA GLY A 510 -12.80 13.71 -13.20
C GLY A 510 -13.94 14.58 -13.70
N SER A 511 -14.04 15.81 -13.12
CA SER A 511 -15.08 16.79 -13.44
C SER A 511 -14.62 17.73 -14.56
N VAL A 512 -15.49 18.03 -15.51
CA VAL A 512 -15.27 18.95 -16.64
C VAL A 512 -15.97 20.28 -16.36
N TYR A 513 -15.24 21.39 -16.56
CA TYR A 513 -15.73 22.73 -16.30
C TYR A 513 -15.66 23.62 -17.54
N LYS A 514 -16.64 24.51 -17.70
CA LYS A 514 -16.65 25.55 -18.70
C LYS A 514 -15.70 26.68 -18.30
N VAL A 515 -14.83 27.09 -19.22
CA VAL A 515 -13.96 28.27 -19.07
C VAL A 515 -14.72 29.51 -19.53
N ASN A 516 -14.82 30.52 -18.68
CA ASN A 516 -15.57 31.75 -18.94
C ASN A 516 -14.70 32.93 -19.40
N GLN A 517 -13.36 32.74 -19.45
CA GLN A 517 -12.40 33.72 -19.95
C GLN A 517 -11.38 33.02 -20.85
N VAL A 518 -10.81 33.76 -21.81
CA VAL A 518 -9.71 33.25 -22.64
C VAL A 518 -8.47 33.11 -21.75
N LEU A 519 -7.94 31.90 -21.65
CA LEU A 519 -6.75 31.57 -20.87
C LEU A 519 -5.47 32.05 -21.58
#